data_3b337f3c0d6b4f01034ed4ee089d697d
#
_entry.id   3b337f3c0d6b4f01034ed4ee089d697d
#
_cell.length_a   1.000
_cell.length_b   1.000
_cell.length_c   1.000
_cell.angle_alpha   90.00
_cell.angle_beta   90.00
_cell.angle_gamma   90.00
#
_symmetry.space_group_name_H-M   'P 1'
#
loop_
_entity.id
_entity.type
_entity.pdbx_description
1 polymer ?
#
loop_
_entity_poly.entity_id
_entity_poly.type
_entity_poly.pdbx_seq_one_letter_code
_entity_poly.pdbx_strand_id
1 'polypeptide(L)'
;KFGYSETFFDMKAHHANFHQCAGAVLAAAQSGDAAAATKLLQGGDYVKASERVKMLLARMFIIASEGREAIDSHIKWKARLRHYITGESTEDLKAEVVARDDQCPIGMWINGIGGERFGHTPAFSVLKSRHAHFHRCAGEVLTVAQQGEKAKSLQMLEEGAYPDASQQVAAAVVTLFEGQRQAA
;
A
#
# COMPACT_ATOMS: atom_id res chain seq x y z
N LYS A 1 5.41 5.26 8.04
CA LYS A 1 6.66 6.03 8.30
C LYS A 1 7.71 5.54 7.31
N PHE A 2 8.18 6.40 6.41
CA PHE A 2 9.09 6.07 5.30
C PHE A 2 10.57 6.00 5.69
N GLY A 3 10.94 6.31 6.96
CA GLY A 3 12.31 6.59 7.38
C GLY A 3 13.34 5.45 7.28
N TYR A 4 12.93 4.26 6.86
CA TYR A 4 13.82 3.10 6.69
C TYR A 4 13.76 2.50 5.28
N SER A 5 13.15 3.21 4.32
CA SER A 5 13.01 2.69 2.96
C SER A 5 14.14 3.19 2.06
N GLU A 6 14.67 2.31 1.22
CA GLU A 6 15.68 2.62 0.22
C GLU A 6 15.22 3.77 -0.69
N THR A 7 13.97 3.73 -1.17
CA THR A 7 13.39 4.83 -1.96
C THR A 7 13.38 6.16 -1.21
N PHE A 8 13.19 6.14 0.13
CA PHE A 8 13.28 7.36 0.93
C PHE A 8 14.72 7.88 1.03
N PHE A 9 15.69 6.99 1.21
CA PHE A 9 17.11 7.38 1.21
C PHE A 9 17.54 7.89 -0.16
N ASP A 10 17.15 7.22 -1.23
CA ASP A 10 17.36 7.68 -2.61
C ASP A 10 16.75 9.07 -2.85
N MET A 11 15.49 9.25 -2.48
CA MET A 11 14.81 10.54 -2.59
C MET A 11 15.57 11.62 -1.80
N LYS A 12 16.01 11.33 -0.57
CA LYS A 12 16.75 12.26 0.26
C LYS A 12 18.09 12.65 -0.38
N ALA A 13 18.83 11.69 -0.93
CA ALA A 13 20.12 11.95 -1.60
C ALA A 13 19.92 12.80 -2.87
N HIS A 14 18.95 12.44 -3.72
CA HIS A 14 18.64 13.19 -4.93
C HIS A 14 18.05 14.56 -4.65
N HIS A 15 17.27 14.73 -3.57
CA HIS A 15 16.78 16.03 -3.12
C HIS A 15 17.92 16.94 -2.65
N ALA A 16 18.92 16.42 -1.94
CA ALA A 16 20.11 17.17 -1.58
C ALA A 16 20.90 17.63 -2.83
N ASN A 17 21.08 16.73 -3.81
CA ASN A 17 21.70 17.08 -5.09
C ASN A 17 20.93 18.15 -5.86
N PHE A 18 19.59 18.08 -5.87
CA PHE A 18 18.74 19.11 -6.47
C PHE A 18 19.00 20.49 -5.85
N HIS A 19 19.12 20.58 -4.52
CA HIS A 19 19.45 21.84 -3.87
C HIS A 19 20.85 22.35 -4.19
N GLN A 20 21.83 21.48 -4.38
CA GLN A 20 23.16 21.88 -4.83
C GLN A 20 23.12 22.49 -6.24
N CYS A 21 22.40 21.86 -7.17
CA CYS A 21 22.23 22.40 -8.52
C CYS A 21 21.45 23.73 -8.51
N ALA A 22 20.40 23.85 -7.69
CA ALA A 22 19.65 25.10 -7.52
C ALA A 22 20.52 26.22 -6.94
N GLY A 23 21.40 25.90 -5.99
CA GLY A 23 22.39 26.83 -5.43
C GLY A 23 23.34 27.35 -6.48
N ALA A 24 23.82 26.53 -7.42
CA ALA A 24 24.67 26.96 -8.51
C ALA A 24 23.94 27.93 -9.48
N VAL A 25 22.68 27.69 -9.78
CA VAL A 25 21.86 28.63 -10.57
C VAL A 25 21.74 29.98 -9.86
N LEU A 26 21.44 29.95 -8.55
CA LEU A 26 21.27 31.15 -7.74
C LEU A 26 22.60 31.95 -7.63
N ALA A 27 23.72 31.26 -7.44
CA ALA A 27 25.05 31.90 -7.36
C ALA A 27 25.39 32.62 -8.69
N ALA A 28 25.13 32.00 -9.83
CA ALA A 28 25.35 32.63 -11.14
C ALA A 28 24.44 33.86 -11.33
N ALA A 29 23.18 33.80 -10.92
CA ALA A 29 22.28 34.92 -10.96
C ALA A 29 22.73 36.08 -10.06
N GLN A 30 23.18 35.79 -8.84
CA GLN A 30 23.65 36.79 -7.88
C GLN A 30 24.95 37.44 -8.31
N SER A 31 25.83 36.74 -9.05
CA SER A 31 27.04 37.32 -9.63
C SER A 31 26.78 38.23 -10.86
N GLY A 32 25.53 38.38 -11.28
CA GLY A 32 25.11 39.15 -12.44
C GLY A 32 25.23 38.41 -13.78
N ASP A 33 25.64 37.15 -13.80
CA ASP A 33 25.75 36.35 -15.02
C ASP A 33 24.42 35.69 -15.35
N ALA A 34 23.47 36.46 -15.87
CA ALA A 34 22.15 36.01 -16.27
C ALA A 34 22.19 34.92 -17.36
N ALA A 35 23.19 34.96 -18.24
CA ALA A 35 23.31 33.96 -19.32
C ALA A 35 23.73 32.59 -18.73
N ALA A 36 24.70 32.54 -17.82
CA ALA A 36 25.08 31.33 -17.14
C ALA A 36 23.96 30.81 -16.26
N ALA A 37 23.26 31.67 -15.52
CA ALA A 37 22.11 31.27 -14.68
C ALA A 37 21.00 30.63 -15.54
N THR A 38 20.66 31.24 -16.69
CA THR A 38 19.64 30.71 -17.61
C THR A 38 20.09 29.36 -18.20
N LYS A 39 21.33 29.22 -18.59
CA LYS A 39 21.89 27.96 -19.11
C LYS A 39 21.82 26.84 -18.09
N LEU A 40 22.18 27.13 -16.84
CA LEU A 40 22.09 26.15 -15.73
C LEU A 40 20.65 25.76 -15.42
N LEU A 41 19.71 26.71 -15.46
CA LEU A 41 18.30 26.50 -15.16
C LEU A 41 17.58 25.67 -16.25
N GLN A 42 17.89 25.94 -17.53
CA GLN A 42 17.19 25.31 -18.67
C GLN A 42 17.83 24.01 -19.15
N GLY A 43 19.02 23.69 -18.68
CA GLY A 43 19.75 22.50 -19.13
C GLY A 43 20.57 21.86 -18.03
N GLY A 44 21.28 20.79 -18.39
CA GLY A 44 22.28 20.18 -17.54
C GLY A 44 21.74 19.50 -16.29
N ASP A 45 22.50 19.61 -15.20
CA ASP A 45 22.29 18.81 -14.00
C ASP A 45 21.09 19.26 -13.15
N TYR A 46 20.74 20.56 -13.20
CA TYR A 46 19.54 21.04 -12.49
C TYR A 46 18.25 20.37 -13.00
N VAL A 47 18.07 20.31 -14.32
CA VAL A 47 16.88 19.68 -14.93
C VAL A 47 16.85 18.19 -14.60
N LYS A 48 17.98 17.48 -14.73
CA LYS A 48 18.07 16.05 -14.42
C LYS A 48 17.77 15.79 -12.94
N ALA A 49 18.34 16.60 -12.03
CA ALA A 49 18.10 16.48 -10.59
C ALA A 49 16.62 16.74 -10.24
N SER A 50 15.99 17.76 -10.84
CA SER A 50 14.59 18.09 -10.67
C SER A 50 13.68 16.94 -11.12
N GLU A 51 13.88 16.42 -12.32
CA GLU A 51 13.10 15.29 -12.86
C GLU A 51 13.27 14.03 -11.99
N ARG A 52 14.49 13.75 -11.52
CA ARG A 52 14.74 12.61 -10.65
C ARG A 52 13.97 12.71 -9.33
N VAL A 53 13.97 13.87 -8.68
CA VAL A 53 13.20 14.10 -7.45
C VAL A 53 11.71 13.94 -7.70
N LYS A 54 11.18 14.53 -8.78
CA LYS A 54 9.76 14.40 -9.15
C LYS A 54 9.35 12.94 -9.35
N MET A 55 10.16 12.14 -10.07
CA MET A 55 9.91 10.72 -10.28
C MET A 55 9.91 9.93 -8.96
N LEU A 56 10.85 10.19 -8.06
CA LEU A 56 10.94 9.50 -6.78
C LEU A 56 9.76 9.86 -5.86
N LEU A 57 9.34 11.12 -5.83
CA LEU A 57 8.15 11.56 -5.10
C LEU A 57 6.88 10.91 -5.64
N ALA A 58 6.69 10.88 -6.97
CA ALA A 58 5.55 10.22 -7.59
C ALA A 58 5.53 8.72 -7.25
N ARG A 59 6.68 8.04 -7.31
CA ARG A 59 6.82 6.62 -6.92
C ARG A 59 6.45 6.38 -5.46
N MET A 60 6.94 7.23 -4.53
CA MET A 60 6.58 7.14 -3.12
C MET A 60 5.09 7.34 -2.87
N PHE A 61 4.46 8.26 -3.60
CA PHE A 61 3.03 8.52 -3.51
C PHE A 61 2.21 7.31 -3.98
N ILE A 62 2.54 6.72 -5.13
CA ILE A 62 1.85 5.53 -5.67
C ILE A 62 1.96 4.36 -4.68
N ILE A 63 3.17 4.06 -4.20
CA ILE A 63 3.40 2.98 -3.22
C ILE A 63 2.58 3.23 -1.93
N ALA A 64 2.54 4.47 -1.45
CA ALA A 64 1.80 4.82 -0.24
C ALA A 64 0.28 4.70 -0.43
N SER A 65 -0.25 5.09 -1.60
CA SER A 65 -1.68 5.03 -1.89
C SER A 65 -2.16 3.59 -2.08
N GLU A 66 -1.51 2.78 -2.89
CA GLU A 66 -1.88 1.39 -3.14
C GLU A 66 -1.85 0.54 -1.85
N GLY A 67 -0.78 0.66 -1.07
CA GLY A 67 -0.67 -0.04 0.22
C GLY A 67 -1.70 0.43 1.25
N ARG A 68 -2.04 1.71 1.26
CA ARG A 68 -3.06 2.28 2.16
C ARG A 68 -4.46 1.78 1.79
N GLU A 69 -4.83 1.82 0.52
CA GLU A 69 -6.13 1.33 0.04
C GLU A 69 -6.34 -0.15 0.37
N ALA A 70 -5.29 -0.96 0.22
CA ALA A 70 -5.32 -2.37 0.60
C ALA A 70 -5.58 -2.56 2.09
N ILE A 71 -4.90 -1.82 2.96
CA ILE A 71 -5.07 -1.88 4.42
C ILE A 71 -6.47 -1.37 4.82
N ASP A 72 -6.89 -0.23 4.27
CA ASP A 72 -8.19 0.37 4.56
C ASP A 72 -9.35 -0.58 4.18
N SER A 73 -9.21 -1.33 3.08
CA SER A 73 -10.19 -2.35 2.68
C SER A 73 -10.34 -3.45 3.74
N HIS A 74 -9.26 -3.87 4.39
CA HIS A 74 -9.30 -4.87 5.46
C HIS A 74 -9.94 -4.34 6.74
N ILE A 75 -9.67 -3.09 7.11
CA ILE A 75 -10.31 -2.42 8.26
C ILE A 75 -11.82 -2.32 8.02
N LYS A 76 -12.26 -2.00 6.81
CA LYS A 76 -13.68 -1.95 6.44
C LYS A 76 -14.38 -3.30 6.58
N TRP A 77 -13.68 -4.41 6.30
CA TRP A 77 -14.25 -5.76 6.50
C TRP A 77 -14.61 -6.04 7.96
N LYS A 78 -13.77 -5.68 8.91
CA LYS A 78 -14.07 -5.84 10.35
C LYS A 78 -15.32 -5.06 10.75
N ALA A 79 -15.42 -3.81 10.34
CA ALA A 79 -16.59 -2.97 10.61
C ALA A 79 -17.87 -3.55 9.94
N ARG A 80 -17.76 -3.98 8.69
CA ARG A 80 -18.86 -4.58 7.93
C ARG A 80 -19.41 -5.85 8.58
N LEU A 81 -18.53 -6.77 8.99
CA LEU A 81 -18.92 -7.99 9.72
C LEU A 81 -19.54 -7.64 11.08
N ARG A 82 -18.97 -6.68 11.82
CA ARG A 82 -19.53 -6.21 13.09
C ARG A 82 -20.95 -5.68 12.91
N HIS A 83 -21.19 -4.77 11.96
CA HIS A 83 -22.51 -4.19 11.70
C HIS A 83 -23.53 -5.27 11.31
N TYR A 84 -23.11 -6.27 10.51
CA TYR A 84 -23.97 -7.42 10.20
C TYR A 84 -24.34 -8.21 11.47
N ILE A 85 -23.37 -8.57 12.31
CA ILE A 85 -23.57 -9.35 13.53
C ILE A 85 -24.43 -8.59 14.55
N THR A 86 -24.27 -7.25 14.65
CA THR A 86 -25.08 -6.42 15.57
C THR A 86 -26.48 -6.15 15.05
N GLY A 87 -26.74 -6.41 13.78
CA GLY A 87 -28.04 -6.11 13.13
C GLY A 87 -28.18 -4.67 12.66
N GLU A 88 -27.06 -3.92 12.61
CA GLU A 88 -27.01 -2.54 12.12
C GLU A 88 -26.91 -2.46 10.58
N SER A 89 -26.62 -3.57 9.92
CA SER A 89 -26.53 -3.68 8.47
C SER A 89 -27.72 -4.49 7.91
N THR A 90 -28.26 -4.03 6.78
CA THR A 90 -29.30 -4.73 6.00
C THR A 90 -28.69 -5.55 4.86
N GLU A 91 -27.35 -5.68 4.78
CA GLU A 91 -26.70 -6.45 3.74
C GLU A 91 -27.01 -7.95 3.88
N ASP A 92 -27.32 -8.60 2.75
CA ASP A 92 -27.43 -10.06 2.67
C ASP A 92 -26.02 -10.67 2.47
N LEU A 93 -25.25 -10.79 3.56
CA LEU A 93 -23.94 -11.42 3.52
C LEU A 93 -24.06 -12.94 3.53
N LYS A 94 -23.42 -13.60 2.59
CA LYS A 94 -23.34 -15.07 2.49
C LYS A 94 -21.94 -15.53 2.87
N ALA A 95 -21.85 -16.45 3.84
CA ALA A 95 -20.56 -16.91 4.37
C ALA A 95 -19.66 -17.51 3.27
N GLU A 96 -20.26 -18.26 2.34
CA GLU A 96 -19.53 -18.85 1.20
C GLU A 96 -18.98 -17.79 0.23
N VAL A 97 -19.65 -16.62 0.10
CA VAL A 97 -19.17 -15.50 -0.73
C VAL A 97 -18.07 -14.73 -0.01
N VAL A 98 -18.25 -14.49 1.30
CA VAL A 98 -17.25 -13.80 2.13
C VAL A 98 -15.97 -14.63 2.25
N ALA A 99 -16.05 -15.95 2.27
CA ALA A 99 -14.91 -16.85 2.30
C ALA A 99 -14.09 -16.85 0.99
N ARG A 100 -14.63 -16.31 -0.11
CA ARG A 100 -13.92 -16.19 -1.39
C ARG A 100 -12.99 -15.00 -1.38
N ASP A 101 -11.74 -15.24 -1.77
CA ASP A 101 -10.69 -14.24 -1.81
C ASP A 101 -10.59 -13.44 -3.12
N ASP A 102 -11.45 -13.76 -4.11
CA ASP A 102 -11.47 -13.13 -5.43
C ASP A 102 -12.53 -12.01 -5.58
N GLN A 103 -13.40 -11.82 -4.59
CA GLN A 103 -14.56 -10.93 -4.69
C GLN A 103 -14.33 -9.53 -4.07
N CYS A 104 -13.29 -9.34 -3.28
CA CYS A 104 -12.97 -8.04 -2.70
C CYS A 104 -12.00 -7.24 -3.59
N PRO A 105 -11.86 -5.91 -3.39
CA PRO A 105 -10.97 -5.08 -4.19
C PRO A 105 -9.53 -5.57 -4.23
N ILE A 106 -8.99 -6.06 -3.09
CA ILE A 106 -7.64 -6.65 -3.05
C ILE A 106 -7.59 -7.96 -3.85
N GLY A 107 -8.60 -8.80 -3.73
CA GLY A 107 -8.67 -10.06 -4.47
C GLY A 107 -8.73 -9.85 -5.97
N MET A 108 -9.52 -8.88 -6.42
CA MET A 108 -9.56 -8.47 -7.82
C MET A 108 -8.19 -7.93 -8.29
N TRP A 109 -7.52 -7.13 -7.47
CA TRP A 109 -6.17 -6.63 -7.76
C TRP A 109 -5.15 -7.79 -7.81
N ILE A 110 -5.17 -8.74 -6.84
CA ILE A 110 -4.29 -9.92 -6.81
C ILE A 110 -4.46 -10.77 -8.08
N ASN A 111 -5.69 -10.97 -8.55
CA ASN A 111 -5.97 -11.79 -9.72
C ASN A 111 -5.90 -11.03 -11.05
N GLY A 112 -5.67 -9.73 -11.02
CA GLY A 112 -5.49 -8.84 -12.18
C GLY A 112 -4.11 -8.20 -12.21
N ILE A 113 -4.08 -6.87 -12.22
CA ILE A 113 -2.87 -6.05 -12.39
C ILE A 113 -1.77 -6.37 -11.36
N GLY A 114 -2.14 -6.66 -10.12
CA GLY A 114 -1.18 -7.06 -9.07
C GLY A 114 -0.48 -8.36 -9.42
N GLY A 115 -1.23 -9.36 -9.93
CA GLY A 115 -0.70 -10.64 -10.38
C GLY A 115 0.23 -10.51 -11.58
N GLU A 116 -0.16 -9.69 -12.56
CA GLU A 116 0.68 -9.41 -13.73
C GLU A 116 1.99 -8.72 -13.34
N ARG A 117 1.92 -7.77 -12.43
CA ARG A 117 3.06 -6.95 -12.01
C ARG A 117 3.99 -7.65 -11.03
N PHE A 118 3.46 -8.37 -10.05
CA PHE A 118 4.20 -8.90 -8.91
C PHE A 118 4.18 -10.42 -8.79
N GLY A 119 3.41 -11.13 -9.63
CA GLY A 119 3.16 -12.57 -9.53
C GLY A 119 4.41 -13.45 -9.53
N HIS A 120 5.53 -12.94 -10.05
CA HIS A 120 6.82 -13.61 -10.07
C HIS A 120 7.61 -13.50 -8.74
N THR A 121 7.12 -12.67 -7.77
CA THR A 121 7.84 -12.43 -6.51
C THR A 121 7.37 -13.35 -5.38
N PRO A 122 8.29 -13.81 -4.51
CA PRO A 122 7.91 -14.57 -3.32
C PRO A 122 6.97 -13.79 -2.39
N ALA A 123 7.17 -12.48 -2.24
CA ALA A 123 6.33 -11.62 -1.42
C ALA A 123 4.87 -11.59 -1.91
N PHE A 124 4.64 -11.63 -3.23
CA PHE A 124 3.30 -11.69 -3.79
C PHE A 124 2.62 -13.04 -3.49
N SER A 125 3.34 -14.15 -3.59
CA SER A 125 2.83 -15.47 -3.24
C SER A 125 2.40 -15.54 -1.77
N VAL A 126 3.18 -14.93 -0.88
CA VAL A 126 2.84 -14.80 0.54
C VAL A 126 1.58 -13.97 0.72
N LEU A 127 1.47 -12.79 0.07
CA LEU A 127 0.27 -11.96 0.14
C LEU A 127 -0.97 -12.72 -0.34
N LYS A 128 -0.91 -13.40 -1.47
CA LYS A 128 -2.03 -14.19 -2.01
C LYS A 128 -2.49 -15.26 -1.01
N SER A 129 -1.55 -16.00 -0.43
CA SER A 129 -1.86 -17.03 0.57
C SER A 129 -2.49 -16.45 1.85
N ARG A 130 -1.94 -15.34 2.38
CA ARG A 130 -2.46 -14.68 3.58
C ARG A 130 -3.84 -14.09 3.34
N HIS A 131 -4.07 -13.50 2.18
CA HIS A 131 -5.35 -12.95 1.80
C HIS A 131 -6.44 -14.04 1.69
N ALA A 132 -6.14 -15.17 1.06
CA ALA A 132 -7.06 -16.30 1.02
C ALA A 132 -7.37 -16.85 2.41
N HIS A 133 -6.38 -16.92 3.31
CA HIS A 133 -6.59 -17.33 4.69
C HIS A 133 -7.50 -16.35 5.45
N PHE A 134 -7.28 -15.05 5.30
CA PHE A 134 -8.13 -14.02 5.89
C PHE A 134 -9.60 -14.19 5.50
N HIS A 135 -9.90 -14.41 4.23
CA HIS A 135 -11.27 -14.60 3.77
C HIS A 135 -11.91 -15.86 4.32
N ARG A 136 -11.16 -16.95 4.50
CA ARG A 136 -11.69 -18.15 5.21
C ARG A 136 -12.08 -17.82 6.65
N CYS A 137 -11.23 -17.14 7.39
CA CYS A 137 -11.54 -16.71 8.77
C CYS A 137 -12.76 -15.77 8.82
N ALA A 138 -12.89 -14.85 7.87
CA ALA A 138 -14.05 -13.97 7.76
C ALA A 138 -15.36 -14.75 7.49
N GLY A 139 -15.30 -15.75 6.62
CA GLY A 139 -16.42 -16.67 6.34
C GLY A 139 -16.82 -17.49 7.58
N GLU A 140 -15.85 -17.97 8.35
CA GLU A 140 -16.10 -18.70 9.61
C GLU A 140 -16.81 -17.80 10.64
N VAL A 141 -16.35 -16.55 10.83
CA VAL A 141 -17.02 -15.57 11.72
C VAL A 141 -18.48 -15.38 11.29
N LEU A 142 -18.71 -15.21 9.99
CA LEU A 142 -20.06 -15.01 9.48
C LEU A 142 -20.94 -16.27 9.62
N THR A 143 -20.39 -17.45 9.41
CA THR A 143 -21.09 -18.73 9.62
C THR A 143 -21.58 -18.85 11.07
N VAL A 144 -20.72 -18.55 12.04
CA VAL A 144 -21.07 -18.58 13.48
C VAL A 144 -22.16 -17.55 13.79
N ALA A 145 -22.09 -16.35 13.18
CA ALA A 145 -23.12 -15.32 13.32
C ALA A 145 -24.47 -15.79 12.76
N GLN A 146 -24.48 -16.44 11.60
CA GLN A 146 -25.70 -16.96 10.95
C GLN A 146 -26.32 -18.15 11.71
N GLN A 147 -25.54 -18.84 12.53
CA GLN A 147 -26.04 -19.86 13.47
C GLN A 147 -26.68 -19.24 14.73
N GLY A 148 -26.74 -17.92 14.83
CA GLY A 148 -27.30 -17.21 15.98
C GLY A 148 -26.32 -17.01 17.16
N GLU A 149 -25.06 -17.47 17.03
CA GLU A 149 -24.03 -17.37 18.08
C GLU A 149 -23.38 -15.97 18.07
N LYS A 150 -24.20 -14.92 18.25
CA LYS A 150 -23.76 -13.51 18.13
C LYS A 150 -22.59 -13.15 19.03
N ALA A 151 -22.62 -13.56 20.30
CA ALA A 151 -21.55 -13.25 21.25
C ALA A 151 -20.23 -13.88 20.84
N LYS A 152 -20.26 -15.13 20.40
CA LYS A 152 -19.08 -15.88 19.94
C LYS A 152 -18.51 -15.27 18.65
N SER A 153 -19.36 -14.91 17.68
CA SER A 153 -18.89 -14.29 16.45
C SER A 153 -18.27 -12.90 16.68
N LEU A 154 -18.79 -12.10 17.63
CA LEU A 154 -18.16 -10.86 18.05
C LEU A 154 -16.81 -11.10 18.72
N GLN A 155 -16.68 -12.11 19.58
CA GLN A 155 -15.40 -12.48 20.18
C GLN A 155 -14.39 -12.89 19.10
N MET A 156 -14.77 -13.68 18.10
CA MET A 156 -13.90 -14.08 16.98
C MET A 156 -13.39 -12.91 16.15
N LEU A 157 -14.12 -11.77 16.09
CA LEU A 157 -13.64 -10.55 15.44
C LEU A 157 -12.53 -9.84 16.23
N GLU A 158 -12.48 -10.03 17.54
CA GLU A 158 -11.51 -9.35 18.41
C GLU A 158 -10.30 -10.22 18.73
N GLU A 159 -10.50 -11.53 18.81
CA GLU A 159 -9.50 -12.47 19.29
C GLU A 159 -9.36 -13.68 18.36
N GLY A 160 -8.15 -14.20 18.23
CA GLY A 160 -7.86 -15.44 17.51
C GLY A 160 -7.60 -15.28 16.02
N ALA A 161 -8.08 -16.24 15.23
CA ALA A 161 -7.66 -16.40 13.84
C ALA A 161 -7.98 -15.21 12.92
N TYR A 162 -9.13 -14.54 13.10
CA TYR A 162 -9.53 -13.42 12.25
C TYR A 162 -8.61 -12.20 12.40
N PRO A 163 -8.39 -11.62 13.61
CA PRO A 163 -7.47 -10.48 13.74
C PRO A 163 -6.04 -10.85 13.38
N ASP A 164 -5.57 -12.06 13.68
CA ASP A 164 -4.23 -12.53 13.31
C ASP A 164 -4.08 -12.57 11.76
N ALA A 165 -5.05 -13.14 11.07
CA ALA A 165 -5.05 -13.18 9.61
C ALA A 165 -5.09 -11.78 9.00
N SER A 166 -5.89 -10.86 9.57
CA SER A 166 -5.94 -9.46 9.13
C SER A 166 -4.58 -8.76 9.26
N GLN A 167 -3.89 -8.94 10.40
CA GLN A 167 -2.54 -8.39 10.61
C GLN A 167 -1.52 -8.98 9.63
N GLN A 168 -1.61 -10.29 9.35
CA GLN A 168 -0.72 -10.97 8.41
C GLN A 168 -0.90 -10.46 6.98
N VAL A 169 -2.13 -10.14 6.55
CA VAL A 169 -2.36 -9.51 5.24
C VAL A 169 -1.75 -8.11 5.21
N ALA A 170 -2.00 -7.29 6.23
CA ALA A 170 -1.42 -5.94 6.30
C ALA A 170 0.11 -5.97 6.24
N ALA A 171 0.75 -6.89 6.99
CA ALA A 171 2.20 -7.08 6.95
C ALA A 171 2.69 -7.55 5.56
N ALA A 172 1.97 -8.47 4.92
CA ALA A 172 2.33 -8.95 3.57
C ALA A 172 2.20 -7.86 2.50
N VAL A 173 1.19 -6.98 2.60
CA VAL A 173 1.07 -5.80 1.73
C VAL A 173 2.29 -4.89 1.91
N VAL A 174 2.66 -4.57 3.14
CA VAL A 174 3.85 -3.75 3.43
C VAL A 174 5.09 -4.38 2.84
N THR A 175 5.32 -5.68 3.09
CA THR A 175 6.49 -6.41 2.58
C THR A 175 6.54 -6.43 1.06
N LEU A 176 5.41 -6.62 0.37
CA LEU A 176 5.36 -6.60 -1.09
C LEU A 176 5.81 -5.24 -1.65
N PHE A 177 5.28 -4.15 -1.11
CA PHE A 177 5.62 -2.81 -1.58
C PHE A 177 7.00 -2.34 -1.09
N GLU A 178 7.53 -2.90 -0.01
CA GLU A 178 8.92 -2.67 0.42
C GLU A 178 9.93 -3.46 -0.42
N GLY A 179 9.66 -4.70 -0.75
CA GLY A 179 10.54 -5.53 -1.58
C GLY A 179 10.77 -4.99 -3.01
N GLN A 180 9.83 -4.23 -3.55
CA GLN A 180 9.99 -3.55 -4.85
C GLN A 180 11.04 -2.42 -4.82
N ARG A 181 11.49 -2.02 -3.64
CA ARG A 181 12.49 -0.96 -3.44
C ARG A 181 13.91 -1.46 -3.63
N GLN A 182 14.12 -2.78 -3.50
CA GLN A 182 15.45 -3.40 -3.60
C GLN A 182 15.78 -3.91 -5.02
N ALA A 183 14.78 -4.05 -5.88
CA ALA A 183 14.93 -4.63 -7.21
C ALA A 183 14.99 -3.61 -8.37
N ALA A 184 15.00 -2.31 -8.09
CA ALA A 184 15.01 -1.20 -9.06
C ALA A 184 16.14 -0.22 -8.79
#